data_426506975625eb244c055b5548f9eb5b
#
_entry.id   426506975625eb244c055b5548f9eb5b
#
_cell.length_a   1.000
_cell.length_b   1.000
_cell.length_c   1.000
_cell.angle_alpha   90.00
_cell.angle_beta   90.00
_cell.angle_gamma   90.00
#
_symmetry.space_group_name_H-M   'P 1'
#
loop_
_entity.id
_entity.type
_entity.pdbx_description
1 polymer ?
#
loop_
_entity_poly.entity_id
_entity_poly.type
_entity_poly.pdbx_seq_one_letter_code
_entity_poly.pdbx_strand_id
1 'polypeptide(L)'
;MSERQLTFKENEIMQILNRAYLHFKEGAFAPAIGELERALSIDFEYSDVVNALKCANFWLEIEQRAAAIEGGYERGEFYQSQWRVFSGFVSRMENVSERCLFSLKYHVFGKALEHYSVLAGDPDNPDPEILMRIGRCHKIRGNFEGAINFLEEASRLRRDDAVILAELADCYSLVNETRAAKVFFREAFFLDSRGVELAYLESPLIQRLVAKLRERFSEPEIRDWIPVYGTIYGLFNVKRELRPLELGKLKQTIYQLEKDVEQSAHATPGSAPGSRPVARLINHYFWLIDHYLASGEERQKIDEVLERIKGLDPVVFKEYTN
;
A
#
# COMPACT_ATOMS: atom_id res chain seq x y z
N MET A 1 5.42 0.77 47.10
CA MET A 1 4.08 0.18 46.78
C MET A 1 4.21 -1.32 46.71
N SER A 2 3.19 -2.08 47.20
CA SER A 2 3.25 -3.54 47.12
C SER A 2 2.96 -3.98 45.67
N GLU A 3 3.50 -5.14 45.28
CA GLU A 3 3.32 -5.77 43.96
C GLU A 3 1.80 -5.90 43.56
N ARG A 4 0.95 -6.20 44.57
CA ARG A 4 -0.52 -6.24 44.40
C ARG A 4 -1.13 -4.88 44.10
N GLN A 5 -0.59 -3.76 44.61
CA GLN A 5 -1.13 -2.42 44.30
C GLN A 5 -0.73 -1.95 42.92
N LEU A 6 0.45 -2.34 42.41
CA LEU A 6 0.88 -2.09 41.04
C LEU A 6 -0.01 -2.85 40.06
N THR A 7 -0.24 -4.14 40.26
CA THR A 7 -1.11 -4.97 39.40
C THR A 7 -2.55 -4.47 39.38
N PHE A 8 -3.06 -3.94 40.49
CA PHE A 8 -4.43 -3.37 40.53
C PHE A 8 -4.55 -2.08 39.69
N LYS A 9 -3.55 -1.19 39.82
CA LYS A 9 -3.49 0.06 39.03
C LYS A 9 -3.37 -0.21 37.52
N GLU A 10 -2.50 -1.14 37.12
CA GLU A 10 -2.33 -1.56 35.72
C GLU A 10 -3.66 -2.13 35.15
N ASN A 11 -4.37 -2.96 35.91
CA ASN A 11 -5.66 -3.49 35.48
C ASN A 11 -6.73 -2.39 35.31
N GLU A 12 -6.75 -1.40 36.19
CA GLU A 12 -7.68 -0.26 36.10
C GLU A 12 -7.38 0.59 34.86
N ILE A 13 -6.10 0.92 34.59
CA ILE A 13 -5.65 1.66 33.41
C ILE A 13 -6.04 0.89 32.14
N MET A 14 -5.80 -0.42 32.08
CA MET A 14 -6.16 -1.24 30.94
C MET A 14 -7.65 -1.26 30.66
N GLN A 15 -8.51 -1.25 31.69
CA GLN A 15 -9.95 -1.12 31.52
C GLN A 15 -10.35 0.24 30.95
N ILE A 16 -9.71 1.31 31.41
CA ILE A 16 -9.94 2.67 30.89
C ILE A 16 -9.50 2.76 29.42
N LEU A 17 -8.31 2.27 29.08
CA LEU A 17 -7.83 2.21 27.68
C LEU A 17 -8.79 1.45 26.78
N ASN A 18 -9.31 0.30 27.24
CA ASN A 18 -10.26 -0.47 26.46
C ASN A 18 -11.56 0.32 26.17
N ARG A 19 -12.08 1.08 27.13
CA ARG A 19 -13.24 1.96 26.93
C ARG A 19 -12.92 3.10 25.98
N ALA A 20 -11.76 3.75 26.15
CA ALA A 20 -11.31 4.81 25.25
C ALA A 20 -11.18 4.31 23.79
N TYR A 21 -10.70 3.08 23.57
CA TYR A 21 -10.60 2.48 22.23
C TYR A 21 -11.99 2.13 21.65
N LEU A 22 -12.99 1.82 22.46
CA LEU A 22 -14.36 1.70 21.99
C LEU A 22 -14.91 3.06 21.54
N HIS A 23 -14.69 4.11 22.33
CA HIS A 23 -15.04 5.47 21.94
C HIS A 23 -14.34 5.92 20.64
N PHE A 24 -13.09 5.51 20.40
CA PHE A 24 -12.41 5.78 19.13
C PHE A 24 -13.13 5.14 17.94
N LYS A 25 -13.60 3.89 18.08
CA LYS A 25 -14.37 3.22 17.01
C LYS A 25 -15.67 3.93 16.68
N GLU A 26 -16.29 4.57 17.68
CA GLU A 26 -17.55 5.32 17.57
C GLU A 26 -17.34 6.78 17.15
N GLY A 27 -16.09 7.26 17.13
CA GLY A 27 -15.77 8.69 16.88
C GLY A 27 -16.07 9.61 18.06
N ALA A 28 -16.30 9.05 19.22
CA ALA A 28 -16.59 9.77 20.45
C ALA A 28 -15.29 10.23 21.14
N PHE A 29 -14.51 11.12 20.47
CA PHE A 29 -13.17 11.50 20.92
C PHE A 29 -13.21 12.31 22.23
N ALA A 30 -14.20 13.19 22.43
CA ALA A 30 -14.28 13.97 23.66
C ALA A 30 -14.52 13.11 24.92
N PRO A 31 -15.46 12.14 24.93
CA PRO A 31 -15.56 11.15 26.01
C PRO A 31 -14.29 10.31 26.20
N ALA A 32 -13.63 9.91 25.12
CA ALA A 32 -12.39 9.15 25.19
C ALA A 32 -11.27 9.94 25.90
N ILE A 33 -11.15 11.24 25.60
CA ILE A 33 -10.18 12.13 26.24
C ILE A 33 -10.45 12.17 27.75
N GLY A 34 -11.70 12.35 28.18
CA GLY A 34 -12.06 12.36 29.60
C GLY A 34 -11.69 11.04 30.33
N GLU A 35 -11.89 9.88 29.70
CA GLU A 35 -11.44 8.59 30.23
C GLU A 35 -9.90 8.51 30.32
N LEU A 36 -9.18 8.95 29.30
CA LEU A 36 -7.72 8.92 29.28
C LEU A 36 -7.10 9.89 30.30
N GLU A 37 -7.68 11.07 30.52
CA GLU A 37 -7.26 12.00 31.58
C GLU A 37 -7.44 11.40 32.98
N ARG A 38 -8.50 10.63 33.19
CA ARG A 38 -8.66 9.85 34.43
C ARG A 38 -7.55 8.81 34.61
N ALA A 39 -7.16 8.11 33.54
CA ALA A 39 -6.06 7.18 33.58
C ALA A 39 -4.72 7.87 33.93
N LEU A 40 -4.46 9.07 33.39
CA LEU A 40 -3.28 9.86 33.73
C LEU A 40 -3.27 10.30 35.22
N SER A 41 -4.45 10.43 35.86
CA SER A 41 -4.48 10.72 37.30
C SER A 41 -4.04 9.53 38.18
N ILE A 42 -4.08 8.31 37.60
CA ILE A 42 -3.62 7.07 38.26
C ILE A 42 -2.10 6.88 38.05
N ASP A 43 -1.66 7.07 36.80
CA ASP A 43 -0.26 7.03 36.41
C ASP A 43 0.00 8.00 35.23
N PHE A 44 0.69 9.09 35.52
CA PHE A 44 0.94 10.17 34.56
C PHE A 44 2.02 9.84 33.51
N GLU A 45 2.82 8.79 33.72
CA GLU A 45 3.87 8.33 32.82
C GLU A 45 3.46 7.12 31.97
N TYR A 46 2.23 6.61 32.12
CA TYR A 46 1.80 5.43 31.36
C TYR A 46 1.76 5.71 29.86
N SER A 47 2.77 5.21 29.14
CA SER A 47 3.05 5.55 27.73
C SER A 47 1.85 5.34 26.80
N ASP A 48 1.10 4.23 26.95
CA ASP A 48 -0.06 3.93 26.09
C ASP A 48 -1.19 4.94 26.29
N VAL A 49 -1.39 5.45 27.53
CA VAL A 49 -2.41 6.49 27.82
C VAL A 49 -2.00 7.80 27.20
N VAL A 50 -0.72 8.21 27.38
CA VAL A 50 -0.18 9.45 26.79
C VAL A 50 -0.29 9.41 25.26
N ASN A 51 0.04 8.28 24.64
CA ASN A 51 -0.03 8.11 23.20
C ASN A 51 -1.48 8.09 22.70
N ALA A 52 -2.39 7.40 23.39
CA ALA A 52 -3.81 7.39 23.07
C ALA A 52 -4.43 8.79 23.17
N LEU A 53 -4.05 9.59 24.17
CA LEU A 53 -4.52 10.96 24.33
C LEU A 53 -4.05 11.87 23.19
N LYS A 54 -2.79 11.76 22.76
CA LYS A 54 -2.27 12.49 21.59
C LYS A 54 -3.06 12.12 20.32
N CYS A 55 -3.35 10.84 20.12
CA CYS A 55 -4.14 10.37 19.00
C CYS A 55 -5.59 10.89 19.06
N ALA A 56 -6.23 10.87 20.24
CA ALA A 56 -7.59 11.36 20.42
C ALA A 56 -7.71 12.87 20.11
N ASN A 57 -6.77 13.68 20.58
CA ASN A 57 -6.75 15.12 20.31
C ASN A 57 -6.55 15.41 18.82
N PHE A 58 -5.66 14.66 18.14
CA PHE A 58 -5.48 14.79 16.70
C PHE A 58 -6.81 14.55 15.94
N TRP A 59 -7.50 13.47 16.25
CA TRP A 59 -8.73 13.12 15.55
C TRP A 59 -9.93 13.99 15.96
N LEU A 60 -9.99 14.51 17.18
CA LEU A 60 -11.00 15.47 17.59
C LEU A 60 -10.95 16.74 16.72
N GLU A 61 -9.75 17.26 16.43
CA GLU A 61 -9.57 18.41 15.55
C GLU A 61 -9.98 18.07 14.10
N ILE A 62 -9.62 16.86 13.61
CA ILE A 62 -9.97 16.42 12.26
C ILE A 62 -11.49 16.30 12.09
N GLU A 63 -12.22 15.75 13.06
CA GLU A 63 -13.70 15.67 13.01
C GLU A 63 -14.35 17.05 12.88
N GLN A 64 -13.86 18.04 13.62
CA GLN A 64 -14.37 19.42 13.51
C GLN A 64 -14.14 19.98 12.10
N ARG A 65 -12.98 19.73 11.52
CA ARG A 65 -12.64 20.16 10.16
C ARG A 65 -13.45 19.42 9.09
N ALA A 66 -13.66 18.11 9.27
CA ALA A 66 -14.46 17.30 8.37
C ALA A 66 -15.91 17.77 8.29
N ALA A 67 -16.48 18.22 9.40
CA ALA A 67 -17.85 18.74 9.46
C ALA A 67 -18.08 19.97 8.57
N ALA A 68 -17.05 20.76 8.30
CA ALA A 68 -17.12 21.95 7.46
C ALA A 68 -16.96 21.66 5.95
N ILE A 69 -16.65 20.42 5.55
CA ILE A 69 -16.47 20.05 4.14
C ILE A 69 -17.84 19.76 3.53
N GLU A 70 -18.17 20.46 2.44
CA GLU A 70 -19.34 20.19 1.61
C GLU A 70 -18.98 19.10 0.57
N GLY A 71 -19.92 18.19 0.28
CA GLY A 71 -19.71 17.11 -0.66
C GLY A 71 -19.24 15.78 -0.02
N GLY A 72 -19.82 14.68 -0.50
CA GLY A 72 -19.54 13.35 0.02
C GLY A 72 -18.18 12.83 -0.41
N TYR A 73 -17.83 13.01 -1.69
CA TYR A 73 -16.53 12.58 -2.21
C TYR A 73 -15.37 13.29 -1.51
N GLU A 74 -15.42 14.63 -1.44
CA GLU A 74 -14.41 15.48 -0.83
C GLU A 74 -14.20 15.14 0.65
N ARG A 75 -15.28 14.83 1.35
CA ARG A 75 -15.22 14.43 2.76
C ARG A 75 -14.59 13.05 2.93
N GLY A 76 -14.94 12.09 2.06
CA GLY A 76 -14.29 10.78 2.03
C GLY A 76 -12.78 10.86 1.77
N GLU A 77 -12.38 11.65 0.75
CA GLU A 77 -10.97 11.91 0.43
C GLU A 77 -10.25 12.66 1.57
N PHE A 78 -10.92 13.57 2.24
CA PHE A 78 -10.37 14.27 3.40
C PHE A 78 -9.99 13.27 4.50
N TYR A 79 -10.88 12.35 4.90
CA TYR A 79 -10.59 11.33 5.91
C TYR A 79 -9.39 10.46 5.51
N GLN A 80 -9.34 9.99 4.26
CA GLN A 80 -8.21 9.20 3.78
C GLN A 80 -6.89 10.00 3.75
N SER A 81 -6.93 11.26 3.32
CA SER A 81 -5.75 12.13 3.33
C SER A 81 -5.23 12.38 4.74
N GLN A 82 -6.15 12.63 5.70
CA GLN A 82 -5.78 12.82 7.10
C GLN A 82 -5.22 11.55 7.73
N TRP A 83 -5.66 10.37 7.30
CA TRP A 83 -5.03 9.11 7.73
C TRP A 83 -3.55 9.03 7.33
N ARG A 84 -3.18 9.49 6.14
CA ARG A 84 -1.77 9.57 5.73
C ARG A 84 -0.95 10.54 6.58
N VAL A 85 -1.51 11.72 6.88
CA VAL A 85 -0.88 12.69 7.78
C VAL A 85 -0.71 12.10 9.18
N PHE A 86 -1.75 11.46 9.71
CA PHE A 86 -1.74 10.79 11.00
C PHE A 86 -0.72 9.66 11.06
N SER A 87 -0.58 8.85 10.02
CA SER A 87 0.44 7.80 9.94
C SER A 87 1.86 8.37 10.05
N GLY A 88 2.13 9.52 9.42
CA GLY A 88 3.39 10.25 9.59
C GLY A 88 3.57 10.86 10.99
N PHE A 89 2.49 11.22 11.67
CA PHE A 89 2.53 11.68 13.06
C PHE A 89 2.87 10.52 14.00
N VAL A 90 2.19 9.37 13.86
CA VAL A 90 2.39 8.16 14.67
C VAL A 90 3.79 7.56 14.48
N SER A 91 4.36 7.61 13.27
CA SER A 91 5.70 7.08 13.01
C SER A 91 6.83 7.76 13.80
N ARG A 92 6.56 8.95 14.38
CA ARG A 92 7.48 9.69 15.27
C ARG A 92 7.23 9.41 16.76
N MET A 93 6.23 8.60 17.07
CA MET A 93 5.87 8.22 18.43
C MET A 93 6.43 6.84 18.73
N GLU A 94 6.90 6.63 19.95
CA GLU A 94 7.34 5.33 20.40
C GLU A 94 6.16 4.51 20.94
N ASN A 95 6.07 3.24 20.55
CA ASN A 95 5.18 2.24 21.15
C ASN A 95 3.67 2.61 21.16
N VAL A 96 3.14 3.09 20.03
CA VAL A 96 1.68 3.29 19.93
C VAL A 96 0.99 1.93 19.84
N SER A 97 0.02 1.66 20.70
CA SER A 97 -0.72 0.41 20.76
C SER A 97 -1.43 0.09 19.43
N GLU A 98 -1.24 -1.14 18.92
CA GLU A 98 -1.93 -1.61 17.70
C GLU A 98 -3.45 -1.55 17.84
N ARG A 99 -3.98 -1.78 19.06
CA ARG A 99 -5.43 -1.68 19.36
C ARG A 99 -5.93 -0.24 19.23
N CYS A 100 -5.13 0.74 19.66
CA CYS A 100 -5.41 2.16 19.44
C CYS A 100 -5.53 2.46 17.94
N LEU A 101 -4.50 2.09 17.17
CA LEU A 101 -4.46 2.33 15.73
C LEU A 101 -5.60 1.62 14.99
N PHE A 102 -5.89 0.38 15.35
CA PHE A 102 -7.02 -0.36 14.75
C PHE A 102 -8.36 0.32 15.01
N SER A 103 -8.59 0.81 16.25
CA SER A 103 -9.83 1.49 16.60
C SER A 103 -10.04 2.78 15.81
N LEU A 104 -8.97 3.55 15.64
CA LEU A 104 -8.96 4.76 14.81
C LEU A 104 -9.16 4.46 13.33
N LYS A 105 -8.45 3.45 12.78
CA LYS A 105 -8.66 2.99 11.40
C LYS A 105 -10.12 2.64 11.15
N TYR A 106 -10.70 1.85 12.07
CA TYR A 106 -12.09 1.40 11.96
C TYR A 106 -13.06 2.58 11.86
N HIS A 107 -12.87 3.63 12.66
CA HIS A 107 -13.69 4.85 12.61
C HIS A 107 -13.45 5.61 11.30
N VAL A 108 -12.20 5.98 11.02
CA VAL A 108 -11.83 6.87 9.90
C VAL A 108 -12.28 6.29 8.55
N PHE A 109 -11.97 5.02 8.31
CA PHE A 109 -12.40 4.36 7.07
C PHE A 109 -13.88 3.98 7.09
N GLY A 110 -14.52 3.92 8.27
CA GLY A 110 -15.97 3.85 8.41
C GLY A 110 -16.64 5.13 7.93
N LYS A 111 -16.13 6.29 8.35
CA LYS A 111 -16.64 7.60 7.88
C LYS A 111 -16.43 7.79 6.37
N ALA A 112 -15.24 7.47 5.86
CA ALA A 112 -15.02 7.51 4.42
C ALA A 112 -15.99 6.58 3.66
N LEU A 113 -16.20 5.35 4.15
CA LEU A 113 -17.13 4.39 3.58
C LEU A 113 -18.59 4.91 3.54
N GLU A 114 -19.07 5.52 4.63
CA GLU A 114 -20.41 6.13 4.68
C GLU A 114 -20.58 7.14 3.53
N HIS A 115 -19.59 7.99 3.29
CA HIS A 115 -19.63 9.00 2.24
C HIS A 115 -19.56 8.40 0.83
N TYR A 116 -18.66 7.43 0.58
CA TYR A 116 -18.57 6.80 -0.73
C TYR A 116 -19.77 5.92 -1.05
N SER A 117 -20.37 5.26 -0.05
CA SER A 117 -21.55 4.41 -0.26
C SER A 117 -22.75 5.19 -0.75
N VAL A 118 -22.92 6.45 -0.34
CA VAL A 118 -23.97 7.33 -0.88
C VAL A 118 -23.71 7.66 -2.36
N LEU A 119 -22.45 7.69 -2.79
CA LEU A 119 -22.04 7.99 -4.16
C LEU A 119 -22.02 6.77 -5.07
N ALA A 120 -22.13 5.56 -4.53
CA ALA A 120 -22.16 4.34 -5.35
C ALA A 120 -23.33 4.31 -6.34
N GLY A 121 -24.36 5.10 -6.10
CA GLY A 121 -25.35 5.55 -7.07
C GLY A 121 -26.12 4.44 -7.75
N ASP A 122 -26.17 4.50 -9.09
CA ASP A 122 -26.91 3.59 -9.95
C ASP A 122 -26.14 2.27 -10.12
N PRO A 123 -26.70 1.12 -9.67
CA PRO A 123 -26.09 -0.19 -9.88
C PRO A 123 -25.85 -0.55 -11.36
N ASP A 124 -26.61 0.05 -12.27
CA ASP A 124 -26.51 -0.19 -13.71
C ASP A 124 -25.36 0.60 -14.36
N ASN A 125 -24.82 1.62 -13.68
CA ASN A 125 -23.71 2.42 -14.17
C ASN A 125 -22.71 2.77 -13.02
N PRO A 126 -22.02 1.76 -12.45
CA PRO A 126 -21.12 1.95 -11.32
C PRO A 126 -19.84 2.67 -11.73
N ASP A 127 -19.38 3.62 -10.90
CA ASP A 127 -18.08 4.28 -11.07
C ASP A 127 -16.96 3.41 -10.46
N PRO A 128 -15.98 2.94 -11.27
CA PRO A 128 -14.88 2.11 -10.77
C PRO A 128 -14.01 2.79 -9.72
N GLU A 129 -13.89 4.13 -9.73
CA GLU A 129 -13.18 4.88 -8.70
C GLU A 129 -13.89 4.79 -7.35
N ILE A 130 -15.21 4.99 -7.34
CA ILE A 130 -16.03 4.88 -6.12
C ILE A 130 -16.01 3.45 -5.60
N LEU A 131 -16.17 2.44 -6.47
CA LEU A 131 -16.09 1.03 -6.08
C LEU A 131 -14.74 0.70 -5.44
N MET A 132 -13.64 1.19 -6.01
CA MET A 132 -12.29 1.00 -5.46
C MET A 132 -12.17 1.65 -4.07
N ARG A 133 -12.67 2.87 -3.88
CA ARG A 133 -12.68 3.56 -2.58
C ARG A 133 -13.48 2.78 -1.53
N ILE A 134 -14.64 2.27 -1.89
CA ILE A 134 -15.48 1.42 -1.02
C ILE A 134 -14.73 0.13 -0.66
N GLY A 135 -14.16 -0.55 -1.65
CA GLY A 135 -13.39 -1.78 -1.46
C GLY A 135 -12.20 -1.58 -0.52
N ARG A 136 -11.43 -0.49 -0.71
CA ARG A 136 -10.34 -0.09 0.19
C ARG A 136 -10.83 0.10 1.63
N CYS A 137 -11.93 0.81 1.82
CA CYS A 137 -12.49 1.03 3.17
C CYS A 137 -12.92 -0.28 3.83
N HIS A 138 -13.56 -1.19 3.10
CA HIS A 138 -13.89 -2.53 3.59
C HIS A 138 -12.64 -3.33 3.97
N LYS A 139 -11.61 -3.34 3.12
CA LYS A 139 -10.32 -4.02 3.38
C LYS A 139 -9.70 -3.54 4.70
N ILE A 140 -9.52 -2.23 4.85
CA ILE A 140 -8.87 -1.63 6.04
C ILE A 140 -9.68 -1.88 7.32
N ARG A 141 -10.99 -2.03 7.22
CA ARG A 141 -11.88 -2.39 8.33
C ARG A 141 -11.96 -3.90 8.61
N GLY A 142 -11.28 -4.72 7.82
CA GLY A 142 -11.22 -6.18 7.98
C GLY A 142 -12.41 -6.94 7.35
N ASN A 143 -13.27 -6.27 6.57
CA ASN A 143 -14.31 -6.93 5.78
C ASN A 143 -13.73 -7.31 4.39
N PHE A 144 -12.92 -8.35 4.35
CA PHE A 144 -12.23 -8.75 3.14
C PHE A 144 -13.15 -9.29 2.04
N GLU A 145 -14.24 -9.97 2.40
CA GLU A 145 -15.23 -10.44 1.43
C GLU A 145 -15.89 -9.28 0.69
N GLY A 146 -16.40 -8.30 1.43
CA GLY A 146 -16.96 -7.09 0.84
C GLY A 146 -15.92 -6.32 0.01
N ALA A 147 -14.67 -6.23 0.48
CA ALA A 147 -13.59 -5.58 -0.24
C ALA A 147 -13.32 -6.24 -1.60
N ILE A 148 -13.19 -7.57 -1.63
CA ILE A 148 -12.92 -8.34 -2.86
C ILE A 148 -14.05 -8.12 -3.86
N ASN A 149 -15.31 -8.21 -3.44
CA ASN A 149 -16.47 -8.02 -4.33
C ASN A 149 -16.44 -6.66 -5.04
N PHE A 150 -16.23 -5.56 -4.30
CA PHE A 150 -16.16 -4.22 -4.87
C PHE A 150 -14.92 -4.03 -5.75
N LEU A 151 -13.76 -4.54 -5.35
CA LEU A 151 -12.51 -4.40 -6.09
C LEU A 151 -12.49 -5.25 -7.37
N GLU A 152 -13.07 -6.45 -7.36
CA GLU A 152 -13.25 -7.26 -8.57
C GLU A 152 -14.17 -6.56 -9.58
N GLU A 153 -15.26 -5.95 -9.11
CA GLU A 153 -16.15 -5.20 -9.97
C GLU A 153 -15.45 -3.96 -10.56
N ALA A 154 -14.74 -3.18 -9.74
CA ALA A 154 -13.92 -2.07 -10.21
C ALA A 154 -12.90 -2.52 -11.26
N SER A 155 -12.22 -3.65 -11.03
CA SER A 155 -11.24 -4.23 -11.95
C SER A 155 -11.86 -4.71 -13.27
N ARG A 156 -13.10 -5.20 -13.26
CA ARG A 156 -13.82 -5.57 -14.49
C ARG A 156 -14.15 -4.36 -15.37
N LEU A 157 -14.49 -3.23 -14.73
CA LEU A 157 -14.82 -1.97 -15.42
C LEU A 157 -13.56 -1.25 -15.92
N ARG A 158 -12.47 -1.28 -15.15
CA ARG A 158 -11.20 -0.61 -15.47
C ARG A 158 -10.03 -1.58 -15.27
N ARG A 159 -9.75 -2.37 -16.32
CA ARG A 159 -8.81 -3.51 -16.25
C ARG A 159 -7.35 -3.11 -16.10
N ASP A 160 -6.97 -1.97 -16.66
CA ASP A 160 -5.57 -1.50 -16.71
C ASP A 160 -5.34 -0.36 -15.68
N ASP A 161 -5.94 -0.48 -14.50
CA ASP A 161 -5.76 0.48 -13.41
C ASP A 161 -4.86 -0.11 -12.31
N ALA A 162 -3.65 0.46 -12.19
CA ALA A 162 -2.64 -0.03 -11.25
C ALA A 162 -3.09 0.04 -9.78
N VAL A 163 -3.88 1.06 -9.42
CA VAL A 163 -4.35 1.24 -8.04
C VAL A 163 -5.39 0.18 -7.69
N ILE A 164 -6.37 -0.03 -8.57
CA ILE A 164 -7.41 -1.05 -8.37
C ILE A 164 -6.79 -2.44 -8.26
N LEU A 165 -5.87 -2.77 -9.17
CA LEU A 165 -5.20 -4.07 -9.18
C LEU A 165 -4.33 -4.28 -7.94
N ALA A 166 -3.65 -3.24 -7.45
CA ALA A 166 -2.85 -3.31 -6.23
C ALA A 166 -3.71 -3.52 -4.97
N GLU A 167 -4.85 -2.81 -4.87
CA GLU A 167 -5.80 -2.97 -3.77
C GLU A 167 -6.41 -4.38 -3.75
N LEU A 168 -6.78 -4.91 -4.93
CA LEU A 168 -7.29 -6.27 -5.07
C LEU A 168 -6.24 -7.33 -4.71
N ALA A 169 -4.99 -7.13 -5.18
CA ALA A 169 -3.87 -8.00 -4.84
C ALA A 169 -3.59 -8.04 -3.33
N ASP A 170 -3.67 -6.88 -2.68
CA ASP A 170 -3.49 -6.74 -1.24
C ASP A 170 -4.58 -7.50 -0.48
N CYS A 171 -5.85 -7.36 -0.89
CA CYS A 171 -6.96 -8.14 -0.36
C CYS A 171 -6.74 -9.65 -0.48
N TYR A 172 -6.38 -10.14 -1.66
CA TYR A 172 -6.11 -11.57 -1.86
C TYR A 172 -4.95 -12.05 -0.98
N SER A 173 -3.91 -11.23 -0.79
CA SER A 173 -2.80 -11.56 0.12
C SER A 173 -3.27 -11.69 1.57
N LEU A 174 -4.16 -10.80 2.02
CA LEU A 174 -4.70 -10.79 3.39
C LEU A 174 -5.62 -11.98 3.70
N VAL A 175 -6.28 -12.55 2.67
CA VAL A 175 -7.07 -13.77 2.80
C VAL A 175 -6.30 -15.05 2.41
N ASN A 176 -4.97 -14.97 2.29
CA ASN A 176 -4.06 -16.07 1.94
C ASN A 176 -4.23 -16.65 0.51
N GLU A 177 -4.93 -15.96 -0.38
CA GLU A 177 -5.01 -16.27 -1.81
C GLU A 177 -3.71 -15.83 -2.52
N THR A 178 -2.57 -16.40 -2.09
CA THR A 178 -1.22 -15.97 -2.46
C THR A 178 -0.97 -15.97 -3.96
N ARG A 179 -1.53 -16.93 -4.71
CA ARG A 179 -1.33 -17.02 -6.17
C ARG A 179 -2.01 -15.84 -6.88
N ALA A 180 -3.24 -15.54 -6.53
CA ALA A 180 -3.99 -14.40 -7.08
C ALA A 180 -3.28 -13.08 -6.71
N ALA A 181 -2.89 -12.92 -5.45
CA ALA A 181 -2.16 -11.75 -4.98
C ALA A 181 -0.90 -11.47 -5.81
N LYS A 182 -0.07 -12.49 -6.05
CA LYS A 182 1.16 -12.35 -6.86
C LYS A 182 0.88 -11.92 -8.30
N VAL A 183 -0.18 -12.47 -8.93
CA VAL A 183 -0.57 -12.11 -10.31
C VAL A 183 -0.96 -10.64 -10.38
N PHE A 184 -1.88 -10.20 -9.51
CA PHE A 184 -2.40 -8.85 -9.54
C PHE A 184 -1.37 -7.80 -9.10
N PHE A 185 -0.52 -8.08 -8.10
CA PHE A 185 0.58 -7.18 -7.75
C PHE A 185 1.58 -7.02 -8.90
N ARG A 186 1.94 -8.12 -9.55
CA ARG A 186 2.84 -8.05 -10.70
C ARG A 186 2.28 -7.15 -11.80
N GLU A 187 1.00 -7.31 -12.15
CA GLU A 187 0.33 -6.50 -13.15
C GLU A 187 0.25 -5.02 -12.72
N ALA A 188 -0.17 -4.74 -11.49
CA ALA A 188 -0.26 -3.40 -10.96
C ALA A 188 1.07 -2.63 -11.02
N PHE A 189 2.14 -3.25 -10.53
CA PHE A 189 3.47 -2.62 -10.53
C PHE A 189 4.12 -2.56 -11.93
N PHE A 190 3.66 -3.36 -12.87
CA PHE A 190 4.07 -3.25 -14.27
C PHE A 190 3.39 -2.06 -14.96
N LEU A 191 2.11 -1.85 -14.72
CA LEU A 191 1.33 -0.76 -15.32
C LEU A 191 1.82 0.61 -14.85
N ASP A 192 1.81 0.85 -13.55
CA ASP A 192 2.30 2.09 -12.95
C ASP A 192 2.77 1.88 -11.50
N SER A 193 4.05 1.61 -11.31
CA SER A 193 4.64 1.39 -9.98
C SER A 193 4.59 2.64 -9.08
N ARG A 194 4.59 3.84 -9.66
CA ARG A 194 4.50 5.11 -8.90
C ARG A 194 3.09 5.49 -8.53
N GLY A 195 2.11 5.11 -9.36
CA GLY A 195 0.69 5.32 -9.09
C GLY A 195 0.15 4.45 -7.96
N VAL A 196 0.77 3.29 -7.69
CA VAL A 196 0.36 2.42 -6.58
C VAL A 196 0.52 3.14 -5.23
N GLU A 197 -0.56 3.21 -4.47
CA GLU A 197 -0.60 3.90 -3.17
C GLU A 197 -0.15 2.98 -2.02
N LEU A 198 1.17 2.82 -1.85
CA LEU A 198 1.79 1.93 -0.85
C LEU A 198 1.28 2.14 0.58
N ALA A 199 0.84 3.35 0.93
CA ALA A 199 0.34 3.69 2.26
C ALA A 199 -0.95 2.95 2.65
N TYR A 200 -1.67 2.41 1.68
CA TYR A 200 -2.91 1.65 1.90
C TYR A 200 -2.74 0.13 1.75
N LEU A 201 -1.56 -0.34 1.32
CA LEU A 201 -1.29 -1.76 1.21
C LEU A 201 -0.89 -2.33 2.58
N GLU A 202 -1.65 -3.29 3.07
CA GLU A 202 -1.51 -3.85 4.41
C GLU A 202 -0.92 -5.27 4.43
N SER A 203 -0.80 -5.93 3.27
CA SER A 203 -0.28 -7.30 3.22
C SER A 203 1.18 -7.39 3.65
N PRO A 204 1.54 -8.38 4.48
CA PRO A 204 2.93 -8.62 4.88
C PRO A 204 3.86 -8.86 3.70
N LEU A 205 3.33 -9.35 2.58
CA LEU A 205 4.07 -9.63 1.35
C LEU A 205 4.72 -8.35 0.80
N ILE A 206 3.92 -7.29 0.60
CA ILE A 206 4.41 -6.01 0.08
C ILE A 206 5.17 -5.22 1.15
N GLN A 207 4.69 -5.23 2.40
CA GLN A 207 5.34 -4.50 3.48
C GLN A 207 6.78 -4.97 3.72
N ARG A 208 7.04 -6.29 3.69
CA ARG A 208 8.39 -6.85 3.81
C ARG A 208 9.28 -6.47 2.62
N LEU A 209 8.75 -6.49 1.40
CA LEU A 209 9.48 -6.06 0.21
C LEU A 209 9.90 -4.59 0.33
N VAL A 210 8.94 -3.71 0.66
CA VAL A 210 9.19 -2.27 0.81
C VAL A 210 10.20 -2.00 1.94
N ALA A 211 10.07 -2.66 3.08
CA ALA A 211 11.00 -2.52 4.20
C ALA A 211 12.44 -2.89 3.79
N LYS A 212 12.60 -4.02 3.07
CA LYS A 212 13.92 -4.45 2.57
C LYS A 212 14.51 -3.48 1.54
N LEU A 213 13.67 -2.91 0.68
CA LEU A 213 14.14 -1.94 -0.32
C LEU A 213 14.53 -0.60 0.28
N ARG A 214 13.93 -0.18 1.40
CA ARG A 214 14.32 1.05 2.14
C ARG A 214 15.74 1.01 2.68
N GLU A 215 16.35 -0.16 2.79
CA GLU A 215 17.77 -0.29 3.14
C GLU A 215 18.70 0.16 2.00
N ARG A 216 18.20 0.17 0.75
CA ARG A 216 19.00 0.46 -0.46
C ARG A 216 18.56 1.72 -1.20
N PHE A 217 17.27 2.06 -1.15
CA PHE A 217 16.65 3.11 -1.94
C PHE A 217 15.81 4.04 -1.08
N SER A 218 15.75 5.32 -1.47
CA SER A 218 14.85 6.32 -0.87
C SER A 218 13.63 6.60 -1.77
N GLU A 219 12.62 7.30 -1.25
CA GLU A 219 11.52 7.82 -2.07
C GLU A 219 12.02 8.94 -3.01
N PRO A 220 11.55 9.04 -4.25
CA PRO A 220 10.54 8.18 -4.90
C PRO A 220 11.13 6.95 -5.59
N GLU A 221 12.44 6.73 -5.53
CA GLU A 221 13.19 5.73 -6.28
C GLU A 221 12.76 4.29 -5.92
N ILE A 222 12.47 4.04 -4.64
CA ILE A 222 12.02 2.73 -4.15
C ILE A 222 10.86 2.17 -4.97
N ARG A 223 9.93 3.02 -5.43
CA ARG A 223 8.75 2.62 -6.20
C ARG A 223 9.13 2.05 -7.57
N ASP A 224 10.18 2.57 -8.18
CA ASP A 224 10.67 2.10 -9.47
C ASP A 224 11.32 0.72 -9.35
N TRP A 225 11.92 0.41 -8.19
CA TRP A 225 12.61 -0.86 -7.94
C TRP A 225 11.72 -1.96 -7.36
N ILE A 226 10.53 -1.66 -6.82
CA ILE A 226 9.59 -2.68 -6.32
C ILE A 226 9.31 -3.79 -7.35
N PRO A 227 8.98 -3.52 -8.63
CA PRO A 227 8.70 -4.58 -9.60
C PRO A 227 9.91 -5.45 -9.93
N VAL A 228 11.12 -4.87 -9.92
CA VAL A 228 12.38 -5.59 -10.17
C VAL A 228 12.67 -6.56 -9.03
N TYR A 229 12.75 -6.05 -7.80
CA TYR A 229 13.07 -6.88 -6.64
C TYR A 229 11.93 -7.78 -6.22
N GLY A 230 10.69 -7.40 -6.50
CA GLY A 230 9.54 -8.30 -6.35
C GLY A 230 9.66 -9.56 -7.21
N THR A 231 10.22 -9.44 -8.42
CA THR A 231 10.52 -10.57 -9.29
C THR A 231 11.70 -11.38 -8.77
N ILE A 232 12.82 -10.74 -8.41
CA ILE A 232 14.03 -11.39 -7.88
C ILE A 232 13.73 -12.20 -6.61
N TYR A 233 12.95 -11.64 -5.69
CA TYR A 233 12.60 -12.33 -4.44
C TYR A 233 11.42 -13.30 -4.57
N GLY A 234 10.97 -13.58 -5.80
CA GLY A 234 9.93 -14.57 -6.08
C GLY A 234 8.51 -14.15 -5.66
N LEU A 235 8.30 -12.86 -5.39
CA LEU A 235 6.98 -12.33 -5.06
C LEU A 235 6.12 -12.12 -6.31
N PHE A 236 6.74 -11.79 -7.46
CA PHE A 236 6.07 -11.53 -8.72
C PHE A 236 6.41 -12.55 -9.81
N ASN A 237 6.92 -13.73 -9.47
CA ASN A 237 7.38 -14.73 -10.43
C ASN A 237 6.25 -15.57 -11.06
N VAL A 238 5.17 -14.96 -11.46
CA VAL A 238 4.10 -15.61 -12.19
C VAL A 238 4.37 -15.49 -13.69
N LYS A 239 4.85 -16.58 -14.29
CA LYS A 239 5.14 -16.64 -15.72
C LYS A 239 3.87 -16.77 -16.53
N ARG A 240 3.73 -15.98 -17.59
CA ARG A 240 2.67 -16.16 -18.59
C ARG A 240 3.17 -15.88 -20.00
N GLU A 241 2.61 -16.57 -20.95
CA GLU A 241 2.75 -16.25 -22.36
C GLU A 241 1.92 -14.99 -22.67
N LEU A 242 2.55 -14.02 -23.34
CA LEU A 242 1.89 -12.81 -23.80
C LEU A 242 1.20 -13.06 -25.14
N ARG A 243 0.02 -12.45 -25.34
CA ARG A 243 -0.63 -12.43 -26.64
C ARG A 243 0.22 -11.65 -27.66
N PRO A 244 0.10 -11.90 -28.97
CA PRO A 244 0.93 -11.23 -29.98
C PRO A 244 0.88 -9.70 -29.89
N LEU A 245 -0.28 -9.11 -29.59
CA LEU A 245 -0.43 -7.65 -29.43
C LEU A 245 0.28 -7.13 -28.16
N GLU A 246 0.17 -7.86 -27.05
CA GLU A 246 0.85 -7.53 -25.80
C GLU A 246 2.37 -7.59 -25.97
N LEU A 247 2.86 -8.65 -26.61
CA LEU A 247 4.28 -8.79 -26.93
C LEU A 247 4.79 -7.67 -27.85
N GLY A 248 4.01 -7.29 -28.86
CA GLY A 248 4.35 -6.17 -29.73
C GLY A 248 4.49 -4.86 -28.96
N LYS A 249 3.53 -4.56 -28.10
CA LYS A 249 3.57 -3.38 -27.21
C LYS A 249 4.77 -3.44 -26.24
N LEU A 250 5.03 -4.59 -25.62
CA LEU A 250 6.17 -4.78 -24.74
C LEU A 250 7.49 -4.48 -25.46
N LYS A 251 7.70 -5.05 -26.64
CA LYS A 251 8.93 -4.81 -27.43
C LYS A 251 9.07 -3.35 -27.87
N GLN A 252 7.98 -2.70 -28.25
CA GLN A 252 7.98 -1.28 -28.58
C GLN A 252 8.37 -0.41 -27.37
N THR A 253 7.83 -0.73 -26.18
CA THR A 253 8.16 -0.01 -24.94
C THR A 253 9.60 -0.25 -24.54
N ILE A 254 10.13 -1.47 -24.67
CA ILE A 254 11.55 -1.78 -24.43
C ILE A 254 12.44 -0.91 -25.32
N TYR A 255 12.16 -0.86 -26.62
CA TYR A 255 12.94 -0.03 -27.57
C TYR A 255 12.93 1.45 -27.19
N GLN A 256 11.79 1.98 -26.72
CA GLN A 256 11.71 3.36 -26.28
C GLN A 256 12.52 3.59 -24.99
N LEU A 257 12.42 2.67 -24.02
CA LEU A 257 13.15 2.75 -22.76
C LEU A 257 14.67 2.61 -22.96
N GLU A 258 15.13 1.79 -23.91
CA GLU A 258 16.54 1.70 -24.30
C GLU A 258 17.07 3.06 -24.75
N LYS A 259 16.31 3.76 -25.60
CA LYS A 259 16.67 5.13 -26.05
C LYS A 259 16.68 6.14 -24.89
N ASP A 260 15.68 6.06 -23.99
CA ASP A 260 15.60 6.97 -22.85
C ASP A 260 16.81 6.78 -21.91
N VAL A 261 17.27 5.54 -21.72
CA VAL A 261 18.48 5.21 -20.94
C VAL A 261 19.74 5.76 -21.63
N GLU A 262 19.90 5.54 -22.92
CA GLU A 262 21.03 6.06 -23.71
C GLU A 262 21.09 7.58 -23.67
N GLN A 263 19.97 8.26 -23.89
CA GLN A 263 19.89 9.73 -23.84
C GLN A 263 20.21 10.27 -22.44
N SER A 264 19.73 9.60 -21.39
CA SER A 264 20.02 9.99 -20.00
C SER A 264 21.53 9.86 -19.68
N ALA A 265 22.22 8.86 -20.22
CA ALA A 265 23.64 8.69 -20.06
C ALA A 265 24.47 9.79 -20.78
N HIS A 266 23.95 10.34 -21.88
CA HIS A 266 24.63 11.41 -22.65
C HIS A 266 24.33 12.82 -22.12
N ALA A 267 23.22 13.03 -21.42
CA ALA A 267 22.78 14.35 -20.95
C ALA A 267 23.69 14.97 -19.88
N THR A 268 24.42 14.15 -19.12
CA THR A 268 25.38 14.61 -18.11
C THR A 268 26.62 13.71 -18.14
N PRO A 269 27.71 14.13 -18.77
CA PRO A 269 28.95 13.33 -18.84
C PRO A 269 29.43 12.95 -17.43
N GLY A 270 29.51 11.65 -17.16
CA GLY A 270 29.95 11.11 -15.87
C GLY A 270 28.89 10.85 -14.82
N SER A 271 27.61 11.13 -15.08
CA SER A 271 26.52 10.67 -14.23
C SER A 271 25.93 9.34 -14.73
N ALA A 272 25.61 8.46 -13.79
CA ALA A 272 24.85 7.24 -14.11
C ALA A 272 23.47 7.59 -14.70
N PRO A 273 22.91 6.75 -15.62
CA PRO A 273 21.56 6.91 -16.11
C PRO A 273 20.59 7.02 -14.92
N GLY A 274 19.55 7.85 -15.04
CA GLY A 274 18.54 8.00 -14.00
C GLY A 274 17.98 6.64 -13.60
N SER A 275 17.84 6.39 -12.32
CA SER A 275 17.37 5.12 -11.73
C SER A 275 16.04 4.65 -12.32
N ARG A 276 15.10 5.57 -12.57
CA ARG A 276 13.75 5.24 -13.07
C ARG A 276 13.72 4.54 -14.43
N PRO A 277 14.35 5.07 -15.50
CA PRO A 277 14.32 4.39 -16.80
C PRO A 277 15.02 3.05 -16.76
N VAL A 278 16.12 2.91 -15.99
CA VAL A 278 16.83 1.65 -15.82
C VAL A 278 15.98 0.59 -15.14
N ALA A 279 15.36 0.91 -13.99
CA ALA A 279 14.50 -0.03 -13.27
C ALA A 279 13.29 -0.48 -14.12
N ARG A 280 12.67 0.47 -14.85
CA ARG A 280 11.56 0.16 -15.77
C ARG A 280 12.00 -0.76 -16.90
N LEU A 281 13.14 -0.48 -17.52
CA LEU A 281 13.67 -1.30 -18.60
C LEU A 281 13.97 -2.73 -18.13
N ILE A 282 14.61 -2.89 -16.98
CA ILE A 282 14.89 -4.20 -16.39
C ILE A 282 13.59 -4.96 -16.11
N ASN A 283 12.57 -4.32 -15.55
CA ASN A 283 11.27 -4.95 -15.34
C ASN A 283 10.64 -5.43 -16.65
N HIS A 284 10.72 -4.65 -17.74
CA HIS A 284 10.22 -5.05 -19.05
C HIS A 284 11.02 -6.22 -19.64
N TYR A 285 12.32 -6.27 -19.41
CA TYR A 285 13.13 -7.42 -19.77
C TYR A 285 12.74 -8.69 -19.01
N PHE A 286 12.41 -8.60 -17.73
CA PHE A 286 11.89 -9.74 -16.97
C PHE A 286 10.57 -10.29 -17.56
N TRP A 287 9.66 -9.39 -17.98
CA TRP A 287 8.44 -9.79 -18.67
C TRP A 287 8.73 -10.48 -20.02
N LEU A 288 9.73 -9.99 -20.75
CA LEU A 288 10.15 -10.60 -22.01
C LEU A 288 10.77 -11.98 -21.80
N ILE A 289 11.62 -12.15 -20.78
CA ILE A 289 12.20 -13.44 -20.39
C ILE A 289 11.11 -14.42 -19.99
N ASP A 290 10.13 -13.99 -19.19
CA ASP A 290 9.03 -14.85 -18.77
C ASP A 290 8.16 -15.29 -19.94
N HIS A 291 7.93 -14.42 -20.92
CA HIS A 291 7.26 -14.79 -22.17
C HIS A 291 8.07 -15.84 -22.93
N TYR A 292 9.37 -15.62 -23.14
CA TYR A 292 10.24 -16.57 -23.84
C TYR A 292 10.29 -17.93 -23.16
N LEU A 293 10.31 -17.95 -21.82
CA LEU A 293 10.25 -19.21 -21.05
C LEU A 293 8.90 -19.92 -21.19
N ALA A 294 7.80 -19.16 -21.20
CA ALA A 294 6.44 -19.72 -21.30
C ALA A 294 6.12 -20.21 -22.72
N SER A 295 6.62 -19.54 -23.77
CA SER A 295 6.42 -19.91 -25.18
C SER A 295 7.42 -20.94 -25.71
N GLY A 296 8.42 -21.34 -24.90
CA GLY A 296 9.44 -22.30 -25.33
C GLY A 296 10.42 -21.76 -26.38
N GLU A 297 10.66 -20.46 -26.35
CA GLU A 297 11.63 -19.83 -27.26
C GLU A 297 13.07 -20.30 -26.99
N GLU A 298 13.94 -20.13 -28.00
CA GLU A 298 15.33 -20.52 -27.94
C GLU A 298 16.06 -19.82 -26.76
N ARG A 299 16.87 -20.58 -26.04
CA ARG A 299 17.64 -20.10 -24.89
C ARG A 299 18.53 -18.89 -25.24
N GLN A 300 19.05 -18.84 -26.46
CA GLN A 300 19.87 -17.74 -26.93
C GLN A 300 19.17 -16.38 -26.77
N LYS A 301 17.85 -16.30 -27.06
CA LYS A 301 17.07 -15.05 -26.91
C LYS A 301 17.00 -14.59 -25.45
N ILE A 302 16.94 -15.55 -24.52
CA ILE A 302 16.95 -15.25 -23.08
C ILE A 302 18.33 -14.74 -22.66
N ASP A 303 19.39 -15.44 -23.10
CA ASP A 303 20.76 -15.07 -22.77
C ASP A 303 21.11 -13.66 -23.30
N GLU A 304 20.64 -13.28 -24.48
CA GLU A 304 20.80 -11.93 -25.04
C GLU A 304 20.12 -10.87 -24.15
N VAL A 305 18.93 -11.13 -23.63
CA VAL A 305 18.25 -10.21 -22.71
C VAL A 305 18.97 -10.13 -21.36
N LEU A 306 19.47 -11.25 -20.85
CA LEU A 306 20.25 -11.29 -19.61
C LEU A 306 21.56 -10.48 -19.71
N GLU A 307 22.29 -10.54 -20.85
CA GLU A 307 23.48 -9.71 -21.07
C GLU A 307 23.13 -8.20 -21.12
N ARG A 308 21.98 -7.82 -21.67
CA ARG A 308 21.51 -6.43 -21.60
C ARG A 308 21.25 -5.99 -20.15
N ILE A 309 20.57 -6.83 -19.34
CA ILE A 309 20.36 -6.55 -17.91
C ILE A 309 21.69 -6.39 -17.20
N LYS A 310 22.68 -7.25 -17.47
CA LYS A 310 24.03 -7.19 -16.89
C LYS A 310 24.75 -5.88 -17.26
N GLY A 311 24.55 -5.39 -18.49
CA GLY A 311 25.08 -4.11 -18.93
C GLY A 311 24.45 -2.90 -18.23
N LEU A 312 23.17 -3.01 -17.81
CA LEU A 312 22.46 -1.97 -17.09
C LEU A 312 22.77 -1.97 -15.59
N ASP A 313 22.70 -3.15 -14.98
CA ASP A 313 22.93 -3.36 -13.54
C ASP A 313 23.49 -4.77 -13.26
N PRO A 314 24.81 -4.90 -13.05
CA PRO A 314 25.46 -6.19 -12.77
C PRO A 314 24.99 -6.82 -11.45
N VAL A 315 24.52 -6.02 -10.47
CA VAL A 315 24.04 -6.51 -9.18
C VAL A 315 22.69 -7.20 -9.37
N VAL A 316 21.77 -6.54 -10.06
CA VAL A 316 20.47 -7.09 -10.42
C VAL A 316 20.62 -8.37 -11.25
N PHE A 317 21.51 -8.37 -12.24
CA PHE A 317 21.81 -9.57 -13.03
C PHE A 317 22.24 -10.75 -12.14
N LYS A 318 23.19 -10.51 -11.24
CA LYS A 318 23.69 -11.53 -10.33
C LYS A 318 22.60 -12.04 -9.38
N GLU A 319 21.80 -11.15 -8.82
CA GLU A 319 20.70 -11.52 -7.90
C GLU A 319 19.57 -12.28 -8.63
N TYR A 320 19.33 -12.01 -9.91
CA TYR A 320 18.30 -12.69 -10.70
C TYR A 320 18.72 -14.08 -11.19
N THR A 321 20.01 -14.30 -11.45
CA THR A 321 20.54 -15.57 -12.01
C THR A 321 21.00 -16.57 -10.96
N ASN A 322 21.12 -16.16 -9.69
CA ASN A 322 21.44 -17.06 -8.57
C ASN A 322 20.16 -17.71 -8.01
#